data_17188f240a476eeba3869b99ccb60586
#
_entry.id   17188f240a476eeba3869b99ccb60586
#
_cell.length_a   1.000
_cell.length_b   1.000
_cell.length_c   1.000
_cell.angle_alpha   90.00
_cell.angle_beta   90.00
_cell.angle_gamma   90.00
#
_symmetry.space_group_name_H-M   'P 1'
#
loop_
_entity.id
_entity.type
_entity.pdbx_description
1 polymer ?
#
loop_
_entity_poly.entity_id
_entity_poly.type
_entity_poly.pdbx_seq_one_letter_code
_entity_poly.pdbx_strand_id
1 'polypeptide(L)'
;MFETGVVVTKDRHEISTETSEESTREKILNAAGEVFAEEGFEGATIRAITERAGVNIAAVNYHFRDKGELYTKVVLQACSVQAALQDAMADAADSPEERLRSIVHHFVRYLLDPSRPDWMRRLKAREMANPTAALDELVERNLRPLREEFLLPTLRDLTNGCFNRRELGLIASSVMSQCLYFLQYQPIIERLNPDFKNLKSNVAEIADHVTRFSLAAIREMTRQARRS
;
A
#
# COMPACT_ATOMS: atom_id res chain seq x y z
N MET A 1 48.71 33.90 19.47
CA MET A 1 49.11 32.93 18.42
C MET A 1 47.82 32.22 18.00
N PHE A 2 47.32 32.60 16.81
CA PHE A 2 45.99 32.16 16.32
C PHE A 2 46.16 30.90 15.49
N GLU A 3 45.44 29.85 15.81
CA GLU A 3 45.30 28.70 14.93
C GLU A 3 43.92 28.71 14.26
N THR A 4 43.98 28.76 12.97
CA THR A 4 42.88 28.87 12.02
C THR A 4 42.23 27.51 11.82
N GLY A 5 40.96 27.42 12.09
CA GLY A 5 40.16 26.22 11.81
C GLY A 5 39.98 26.00 10.31
N VAL A 6 40.34 24.82 9.84
CA VAL A 6 40.04 24.32 8.51
C VAL A 6 38.58 23.93 8.44
N VAL A 7 37.76 24.71 7.74
CA VAL A 7 36.40 24.40 7.40
C VAL A 7 36.42 23.36 6.25
N VAL A 8 35.95 22.16 6.51
CA VAL A 8 35.81 21.06 5.55
C VAL A 8 34.65 21.38 4.62
N THR A 9 34.97 21.77 3.36
CA THR A 9 33.98 22.04 2.29
C THR A 9 33.67 20.79 1.47
N LYS A 10 33.40 19.64 2.12
CA LYS A 10 33.18 18.37 1.40
C LYS A 10 31.69 17.98 1.23
N ASP A 11 30.77 18.59 1.98
CA ASP A 11 29.38 18.09 2.07
C ASP A 11 28.40 18.64 1.03
N ARG A 12 28.71 19.72 0.32
CA ARG A 12 27.74 20.37 -0.60
C ARG A 12 27.60 19.67 -1.96
N HIS A 13 28.63 18.98 -2.42
CA HIS A 13 28.61 18.32 -3.74
C HIS A 13 27.99 16.92 -3.67
N GLU A 14 28.17 16.21 -2.57
CA GLU A 14 27.57 14.89 -2.32
C GLU A 14 26.05 14.99 -2.11
N ILE A 15 25.58 15.98 -1.34
CA ILE A 15 24.13 16.20 -1.11
C ILE A 15 23.39 16.62 -2.41
N SER A 16 24.03 17.36 -3.29
CA SER A 16 23.41 17.79 -4.56
C SER A 16 23.35 16.69 -5.62
N THR A 17 24.28 15.73 -5.60
CA THR A 17 24.26 14.56 -6.48
C THR A 17 23.24 13.52 -6.02
N GLU A 18 23.17 13.21 -4.75
CA GLU A 18 22.17 12.27 -4.18
C GLU A 18 20.73 12.77 -4.43
N THR A 19 20.44 14.05 -4.23
CA THR A 19 19.13 14.65 -4.52
C THR A 19 18.79 14.62 -6.02
N SER A 20 19.76 14.75 -6.91
CA SER A 20 19.56 14.68 -8.36
C SER A 20 19.32 13.25 -8.85
N GLU A 21 20.02 12.27 -8.27
CA GLU A 21 19.87 10.84 -8.58
C GLU A 21 18.53 10.29 -8.08
N GLU A 22 18.12 10.64 -6.85
CA GLU A 22 16.80 10.27 -6.30
C GLU A 22 15.67 10.87 -7.17
N SER A 23 15.78 12.15 -7.57
CA SER A 23 14.84 12.79 -8.49
C SER A 23 14.75 12.08 -9.85
N THR A 24 15.87 11.59 -10.39
CA THR A 24 15.90 10.85 -11.66
C THR A 24 15.25 9.48 -11.51
N ARG A 25 15.56 8.76 -10.43
CA ARG A 25 14.96 7.47 -10.13
C ARG A 25 13.43 7.55 -9.96
N GLU A 26 12.92 8.57 -9.27
CA GLU A 26 11.49 8.83 -9.11
C GLU A 26 10.80 9.13 -10.44
N LYS A 27 11.42 9.93 -11.32
CA LYS A 27 10.91 10.19 -12.67
C LYS A 27 10.75 8.90 -13.48
N ILE A 28 11.76 8.01 -13.42
CA ILE A 28 11.71 6.72 -14.10
C ILE A 28 10.58 5.86 -13.53
N LEU A 29 10.45 5.77 -12.20
CA LEU A 29 9.39 4.96 -11.56
C LEU A 29 7.99 5.47 -11.92
N ASN A 30 7.76 6.77 -11.92
CA ASN A 30 6.46 7.35 -12.28
C ASN A 30 6.12 7.11 -13.76
N ALA A 31 7.05 7.38 -14.67
CA ALA A 31 6.87 7.12 -16.10
C ALA A 31 6.66 5.62 -16.39
N ALA A 32 7.43 4.75 -15.73
CA ALA A 32 7.26 3.31 -15.83
C ALA A 32 5.89 2.87 -15.33
N GLY A 33 5.43 3.46 -14.21
CA GLY A 33 4.10 3.19 -13.65
C GLY A 33 2.97 3.50 -14.64
N GLU A 34 3.05 4.63 -15.34
CA GLU A 34 2.10 5.00 -16.39
C GLU A 34 2.13 4.01 -17.56
N VAL A 35 3.33 3.74 -18.11
CA VAL A 35 3.49 2.83 -19.25
C VAL A 35 3.02 1.42 -18.89
N PHE A 36 3.42 0.89 -17.75
CA PHE A 36 2.98 -0.44 -17.31
C PHE A 36 1.47 -0.52 -17.04
N ALA A 37 0.87 0.55 -16.51
CA ALA A 37 -0.58 0.60 -16.32
C ALA A 37 -1.34 0.65 -17.65
N GLU A 38 -0.78 1.24 -18.69
CA GLU A 38 -1.37 1.35 -20.03
C GLU A 38 -1.16 0.09 -20.86
N GLU A 39 0.08 -0.38 -20.98
CA GLU A 39 0.50 -1.42 -21.92
C GLU A 39 0.65 -2.81 -21.27
N GLY A 40 0.78 -2.87 -19.92
CA GLY A 40 1.10 -4.09 -19.18
C GLY A 40 2.58 -4.42 -19.20
N PHE A 41 2.95 -5.48 -18.49
CA PHE A 41 4.35 -5.90 -18.42
C PHE A 41 4.91 -6.28 -19.81
N GLU A 42 4.19 -7.10 -20.57
CA GLU A 42 4.68 -7.60 -21.86
C GLU A 42 4.78 -6.49 -22.91
N GLY A 43 3.75 -5.63 -23.04
CA GLY A 43 3.68 -4.59 -24.05
C GLY A 43 4.63 -3.42 -23.81
N ALA A 44 4.92 -3.10 -22.55
CA ALA A 44 5.79 -1.98 -22.18
C ALA A 44 7.24 -2.21 -22.63
N THR A 45 7.88 -1.14 -23.12
CA THR A 45 9.29 -1.14 -23.51
C THR A 45 10.11 -0.14 -22.71
N ILE A 46 11.39 -0.44 -22.46
CA ILE A 46 12.31 0.51 -21.83
C ILE A 46 12.39 1.82 -22.61
N ARG A 47 12.29 1.76 -23.94
CA ARG A 47 12.30 2.94 -24.79
C ARG A 47 11.10 3.85 -24.52
N ALA A 48 9.88 3.30 -24.47
CA ALA A 48 8.67 4.08 -24.13
C ALA A 48 8.77 4.72 -22.75
N ILE A 49 9.33 3.99 -21.77
CA ILE A 49 9.56 4.49 -20.42
C ILE A 49 10.57 5.65 -20.41
N THR A 50 11.70 5.51 -21.10
CA THR A 50 12.73 6.57 -21.16
C THR A 50 12.25 7.82 -21.89
N GLU A 51 11.51 7.65 -22.98
CA GLU A 51 10.87 8.75 -23.71
C GLU A 51 9.89 9.52 -22.81
N ARG A 52 9.05 8.80 -22.04
CA ARG A 52 8.09 9.41 -21.10
C ARG A 52 8.78 10.07 -19.89
N ALA A 53 9.84 9.48 -19.38
CA ALA A 53 10.59 10.01 -18.24
C ALA A 53 11.49 11.21 -18.61
N GLY A 54 11.75 11.42 -19.90
CA GLY A 54 12.70 12.43 -20.37
C GLY A 54 14.15 12.12 -20.00
N VAL A 55 14.51 10.84 -19.94
CA VAL A 55 15.86 10.36 -19.59
C VAL A 55 16.44 9.48 -20.70
N ASN A 56 17.73 9.24 -20.67
CA ASN A 56 18.38 8.28 -21.56
C ASN A 56 18.29 6.85 -21.02
N ILE A 57 18.49 5.86 -21.90
CA ILE A 57 18.46 4.44 -21.54
C ILE A 57 19.52 4.09 -20.49
N ALA A 58 20.68 4.76 -20.52
CA ALA A 58 21.75 4.52 -19.56
C ALA A 58 21.32 4.84 -18.12
N ALA A 59 20.46 5.86 -17.92
CA ALA A 59 19.89 6.18 -16.61
C ALA A 59 19.00 5.07 -16.08
N VAL A 60 18.18 4.44 -16.94
CA VAL A 60 17.36 3.29 -16.51
C VAL A 60 18.24 2.10 -16.12
N ASN A 61 19.25 1.77 -16.95
CA ASN A 61 20.18 0.67 -16.68
C ASN A 61 21.06 0.91 -15.45
N TYR A 62 21.30 2.18 -15.10
CA TYR A 62 22.03 2.55 -13.88
C TYR A 62 21.20 2.26 -12.62
N HIS A 63 19.91 2.61 -12.64
CA HIS A 63 19.02 2.47 -11.47
C HIS A 63 18.34 1.12 -11.37
N PHE A 64 18.16 0.41 -12.50
CA PHE A 64 17.42 -0.86 -12.56
C PHE A 64 18.11 -1.82 -13.52
N ARG A 65 18.34 -3.04 -13.05
CA ARG A 65 19.05 -4.07 -13.80
C ARG A 65 18.34 -4.46 -15.11
N ASP A 66 17.03 -4.58 -15.06
CA ASP A 66 16.19 -4.99 -16.19
C ASP A 66 14.73 -4.50 -16.04
N LYS A 67 13.91 -4.76 -17.07
CA LYS A 67 12.49 -4.41 -17.08
C LYS A 67 11.70 -5.09 -15.95
N GLY A 68 12.07 -6.31 -15.58
CA GLY A 68 11.42 -7.09 -14.52
C GLY A 68 11.65 -6.47 -13.15
N GLU A 69 12.89 -6.07 -12.83
CA GLU A 69 13.18 -5.36 -11.59
C GLU A 69 12.45 -4.02 -11.52
N LEU A 70 12.50 -3.24 -12.61
CA LEU A 70 11.77 -1.97 -12.68
C LEU A 70 10.27 -2.17 -12.46
N TYR A 71 9.66 -3.16 -13.12
CA TYR A 71 8.25 -3.50 -12.92
C TYR A 71 7.94 -3.85 -11.48
N THR A 72 8.74 -4.72 -10.88
CA THR A 72 8.58 -5.12 -9.47
C THR A 72 8.64 -3.92 -8.53
N LYS A 73 9.60 -3.03 -8.72
CA LYS A 73 9.72 -1.80 -7.91
C LYS A 73 8.48 -0.90 -8.05
N VAL A 74 7.96 -0.76 -9.27
CA VAL A 74 6.75 0.02 -9.54
C VAL A 74 5.52 -0.61 -8.90
N VAL A 75 5.36 -1.94 -8.97
CA VAL A 75 4.25 -2.67 -8.30
C VAL A 75 4.34 -2.52 -6.79
N LEU A 76 5.53 -2.69 -6.20
CA LEU A 76 5.75 -2.49 -4.77
C LEU A 76 5.41 -1.06 -4.33
N GLN A 77 5.83 -0.05 -5.09
CA GLN A 77 5.49 1.36 -4.83
C GLN A 77 3.97 1.60 -4.91
N ALA A 78 3.32 1.10 -5.96
CA ALA A 78 1.87 1.23 -6.14
C ALA A 78 1.07 0.58 -5.01
N CYS A 79 1.60 -0.48 -4.42
CA CYS A 79 0.94 -1.29 -3.39
C CYS A 79 1.53 -1.09 -1.97
N SER A 80 2.46 -0.14 -1.78
CA SER A 80 3.08 0.10 -0.47
C SER A 80 2.05 0.63 0.53
N VAL A 81 1.73 -0.16 1.53
CA VAL A 81 0.90 0.20 2.67
C VAL A 81 1.73 0.49 3.93
N GLN A 82 3.05 0.44 3.80
CA GLN A 82 3.96 0.45 4.95
C GLN A 82 3.89 1.75 5.76
N ALA A 83 3.82 2.90 5.08
CA ALA A 83 3.66 4.19 5.76
C ALA A 83 2.33 4.25 6.53
N ALA A 84 1.22 3.84 5.89
CA ALA A 84 -0.09 3.80 6.52
C ALA A 84 -0.13 2.87 7.76
N LEU A 85 0.70 1.82 7.77
CA LEU A 85 0.81 0.91 8.90
C LEU A 85 1.66 1.48 10.03
N GLN A 86 2.77 2.13 9.70
CA GLN A 86 3.59 2.81 10.71
C GLN A 86 2.77 3.89 11.42
N ASP A 87 1.98 4.67 10.69
CA ASP A 87 1.06 5.65 11.26
C ASP A 87 0.00 4.97 12.14
N ALA A 88 -0.60 3.86 11.65
CA ALA A 88 -1.57 3.10 12.42
C ALA A 88 -1.02 2.55 13.74
N MET A 89 0.25 2.19 13.77
CA MET A 89 0.93 1.70 14.98
C MET A 89 1.31 2.82 15.93
N ALA A 90 1.71 3.98 15.41
CA ALA A 90 1.99 5.16 16.21
C ALA A 90 0.73 5.68 16.92
N ASP A 91 -0.43 5.56 16.26
CA ASP A 91 -1.74 5.96 16.78
C ASP A 91 -2.42 4.86 17.62
N ALA A 92 -1.86 3.63 17.66
CA ALA A 92 -2.52 2.49 18.30
C ALA A 92 -2.58 2.65 19.81
N ALA A 93 -3.79 2.73 20.32
CA ALA A 93 -4.08 2.64 21.74
C ALA A 93 -3.87 1.22 22.29
N ASP A 94 -3.86 1.07 23.61
CA ASP A 94 -3.61 -0.22 24.29
C ASP A 94 -4.69 -1.26 24.04
N SER A 95 -5.90 -0.87 23.60
CA SER A 95 -7.00 -1.82 23.38
C SER A 95 -6.96 -2.48 22.00
N PRO A 96 -7.26 -3.78 21.88
CA PRO A 96 -7.33 -4.47 20.60
C PRO A 96 -8.38 -3.89 19.66
N GLU A 97 -9.47 -3.34 20.18
CA GLU A 97 -10.51 -2.66 19.40
C GLU A 97 -9.99 -1.40 18.73
N GLU A 98 -9.22 -0.58 19.44
CA GLU A 98 -8.61 0.63 18.89
C GLU A 98 -7.51 0.29 17.88
N ARG A 99 -6.74 -0.77 18.10
CA ARG A 99 -5.77 -1.25 17.12
C ARG A 99 -6.45 -1.67 15.80
N LEU A 100 -7.55 -2.43 15.88
CA LEU A 100 -8.30 -2.77 14.67
C LEU A 100 -8.88 -1.53 13.98
N ARG A 101 -9.42 -0.59 14.76
CA ARG A 101 -9.90 0.70 14.24
C ARG A 101 -8.78 1.43 13.49
N SER A 102 -7.61 1.58 14.09
CA SER A 102 -6.47 2.27 13.50
C SER A 102 -6.03 1.60 12.19
N ILE A 103 -5.89 0.27 12.19
CA ILE A 103 -5.54 -0.50 10.97
C ILE A 103 -6.55 -0.23 9.84
N VAL A 104 -7.85 -0.33 10.12
CA VAL A 104 -8.90 -0.12 9.12
C VAL A 104 -8.90 1.32 8.61
N HIS A 105 -8.82 2.32 9.51
CA HIS A 105 -8.84 3.73 9.13
C HIS A 105 -7.66 4.11 8.24
N HIS A 106 -6.44 3.71 8.62
CA HIS A 106 -5.25 4.01 7.83
C HIS A 106 -5.27 3.27 6.49
N PHE A 107 -5.75 2.03 6.47
CA PHE A 107 -5.84 1.26 5.24
C PHE A 107 -6.90 1.84 4.28
N VAL A 108 -8.10 2.20 4.75
CA VAL A 108 -9.13 2.85 3.92
C VAL A 108 -8.66 4.21 3.42
N ARG A 109 -8.02 5.01 4.27
CA ARG A 109 -7.43 6.30 3.87
C ARG A 109 -6.40 6.11 2.76
N TYR A 110 -5.48 5.16 2.93
CA TYR A 110 -4.50 4.82 1.93
C TYR A 110 -5.13 4.39 0.60
N LEU A 111 -6.17 3.56 0.64
CA LEU A 111 -6.84 3.06 -0.57
C LEU A 111 -7.58 4.14 -1.34
N LEU A 112 -8.20 5.10 -0.64
CA LEU A 112 -9.05 6.14 -1.21
C LEU A 112 -8.35 7.50 -1.32
N ASP A 113 -7.05 7.57 -1.06
CA ASP A 113 -6.26 8.79 -1.15
C ASP A 113 -6.31 9.41 -2.55
N PRO A 114 -6.91 10.58 -2.72
CA PRO A 114 -7.06 11.24 -4.02
C PRO A 114 -5.74 11.79 -4.58
N SER A 115 -4.73 11.96 -3.73
CA SER A 115 -3.41 12.46 -4.15
C SER A 115 -2.57 11.42 -4.88
N ARG A 116 -2.94 10.13 -4.76
CA ARG A 116 -2.20 9.04 -5.43
C ARG A 116 -2.45 9.03 -6.92
N PRO A 117 -1.40 8.92 -7.75
CA PRO A 117 -1.52 8.86 -9.19
C PRO A 117 -2.47 7.73 -9.65
N ASP A 118 -3.32 8.01 -10.63
CA ASP A 118 -4.31 7.04 -11.12
C ASP A 118 -3.68 5.77 -11.71
N TRP A 119 -2.46 5.87 -12.24
CA TRP A 119 -1.74 4.71 -12.74
C TRP A 119 -1.52 3.64 -11.66
N MET A 120 -1.36 4.02 -10.39
CA MET A 120 -1.19 3.07 -9.29
C MET A 120 -2.41 2.16 -9.13
N ARG A 121 -3.61 2.72 -9.22
CA ARG A 121 -4.86 1.95 -9.15
C ARG A 121 -5.02 1.02 -10.35
N ARG A 122 -4.72 1.53 -11.56
CA ARG A 122 -4.80 0.74 -12.81
C ARG A 122 -3.78 -0.40 -12.81
N LEU A 123 -2.56 -0.14 -12.38
CA LEU A 123 -1.51 -1.16 -12.30
C LEU A 123 -1.86 -2.26 -11.30
N LYS A 124 -2.37 -1.91 -10.11
CA LYS A 124 -2.86 -2.90 -9.13
C LYS A 124 -3.94 -3.80 -9.73
N ALA A 125 -4.95 -3.21 -10.37
CA ALA A 125 -6.03 -3.98 -10.97
C ALA A 125 -5.49 -4.94 -12.04
N ARG A 126 -4.51 -4.50 -12.83
CA ARG A 126 -3.87 -5.32 -13.86
C ARG A 126 -3.06 -6.46 -13.26
N GLU A 127 -2.25 -6.20 -12.24
CA GLU A 127 -1.45 -7.21 -11.55
C GLU A 127 -2.34 -8.28 -10.87
N MET A 128 -3.48 -7.87 -10.29
CA MET A 128 -4.42 -8.83 -9.70
C MET A 128 -5.15 -9.67 -10.78
N ALA A 129 -5.39 -9.12 -11.97
CA ALA A 129 -6.02 -9.84 -13.07
C ALA A 129 -5.05 -10.77 -13.81
N ASN A 130 -3.81 -10.39 -13.94
CA ASN A 130 -2.75 -11.13 -14.64
C ASN A 130 -1.45 -11.10 -13.81
N PRO A 131 -1.35 -11.97 -12.79
CA PRO A 131 -0.23 -11.97 -11.86
C PRO A 131 1.10 -12.23 -12.56
N THR A 132 2.12 -11.46 -12.16
CA THR A 132 3.52 -11.64 -12.56
C THR A 132 4.37 -12.09 -11.37
N ALA A 133 5.68 -12.29 -11.56
CA ALA A 133 6.61 -12.55 -10.45
C ALA A 133 6.66 -11.41 -9.41
N ALA A 134 6.21 -10.20 -9.77
CA ALA A 134 6.12 -9.08 -8.84
C ALA A 134 5.10 -9.32 -7.71
N LEU A 135 4.08 -10.17 -7.94
CA LEU A 135 3.08 -10.51 -6.92
C LEU A 135 3.71 -11.25 -5.73
N ASP A 136 4.64 -12.15 -5.98
CA ASP A 136 5.31 -12.89 -4.89
C ASP A 136 6.11 -11.93 -4.01
N GLU A 137 6.86 -10.99 -4.61
CA GLU A 137 7.58 -9.96 -3.86
C GLU A 137 6.63 -9.01 -3.12
N LEU A 138 5.50 -8.65 -3.72
CA LEU A 138 4.46 -7.84 -3.08
C LEU A 138 3.91 -8.55 -1.83
N VAL A 139 3.60 -9.83 -1.96
CA VAL A 139 3.11 -10.65 -0.82
C VAL A 139 4.15 -10.67 0.29
N GLU A 140 5.40 -11.02 -0.01
CA GLU A 140 6.44 -11.17 0.99
C GLU A 140 6.82 -9.85 1.67
N ARG A 141 6.97 -8.77 0.91
CA ARG A 141 7.48 -7.50 1.45
C ARG A 141 6.42 -6.58 2.04
N ASN A 142 5.19 -6.63 1.51
CA ASN A 142 4.16 -5.67 1.90
C ASN A 142 2.98 -6.32 2.62
N LEU A 143 2.44 -7.44 2.09
CA LEU A 143 1.19 -7.99 2.60
C LEU A 143 1.41 -8.94 3.79
N ARG A 144 2.48 -9.73 3.77
CA ARG A 144 2.79 -10.66 4.85
C ARG A 144 3.11 -9.94 6.16
N PRO A 145 3.98 -8.91 6.21
CA PRO A 145 4.21 -8.13 7.43
C PRO A 145 2.92 -7.52 7.98
N LEU A 146 2.10 -6.88 7.13
CA LEU A 146 0.80 -6.34 7.53
C LEU A 146 -0.04 -7.39 8.25
N ARG A 147 -0.14 -8.57 7.65
CA ARG A 147 -0.97 -9.65 8.18
C ARG A 147 -0.41 -10.25 9.45
N GLU A 148 0.87 -10.64 9.45
CA GLU A 148 1.48 -11.44 10.51
C GLU A 148 1.87 -10.60 11.74
N GLU A 149 2.31 -9.37 11.55
CA GLU A 149 2.83 -8.53 12.62
C GLU A 149 1.74 -7.64 13.25
N PHE A 150 0.69 -7.29 12.49
CA PHE A 150 -0.30 -6.33 12.97
C PHE A 150 -1.72 -6.94 13.04
N LEU A 151 -2.24 -7.47 11.92
CA LEU A 151 -3.64 -7.85 11.86
C LEU A 151 -3.94 -9.12 12.66
N LEU A 152 -3.17 -10.19 12.47
CA LEU A 152 -3.41 -11.46 13.18
C LEU A 152 -3.20 -11.36 14.69
N PRO A 153 -2.18 -10.66 15.23
CA PRO A 153 -2.07 -10.43 16.67
C PRO A 153 -3.26 -9.67 17.23
N THR A 154 -3.68 -8.59 16.57
CA THR A 154 -4.87 -7.82 16.97
C THR A 154 -6.13 -8.68 17.02
N LEU A 155 -6.36 -9.51 15.98
CA LEU A 155 -7.50 -10.43 15.95
C LEU A 155 -7.40 -11.53 17.00
N ARG A 156 -6.21 -12.03 17.30
CA ARG A 156 -6.01 -13.02 18.38
C ARG A 156 -6.40 -12.42 19.74
N ASP A 157 -5.99 -11.19 20.02
CA ASP A 157 -6.35 -10.49 21.25
C ASP A 157 -7.85 -10.24 21.33
N LEU A 158 -8.48 -9.74 20.26
CA LEU A 158 -9.93 -9.52 20.16
C LEU A 158 -10.75 -10.78 20.39
N THR A 159 -10.22 -11.92 20.00
CA THR A 159 -10.91 -13.21 20.12
C THR A 159 -10.51 -14.01 21.36
N ASN A 160 -9.61 -13.44 22.21
CA ASN A 160 -9.02 -14.10 23.38
C ASN A 160 -8.44 -15.49 23.02
N GLY A 161 -7.84 -15.63 21.84
CA GLY A 161 -7.23 -16.86 21.37
C GLY A 161 -8.21 -18.02 21.04
N CYS A 162 -9.51 -17.76 20.94
CA CYS A 162 -10.51 -18.83 20.67
C CYS A 162 -10.41 -19.47 19.29
N PHE A 163 -9.70 -18.85 18.34
CA PHE A 163 -9.63 -19.30 16.95
C PHE A 163 -8.23 -19.75 16.57
N ASN A 164 -8.16 -20.80 15.75
CA ASN A 164 -6.91 -21.26 15.15
C ASN A 164 -6.43 -20.33 14.02
N ARG A 165 -5.21 -20.57 13.49
CA ARG A 165 -4.59 -19.74 12.45
C ARG A 165 -5.43 -19.61 11.17
N ARG A 166 -6.12 -20.69 10.76
CA ARG A 166 -6.97 -20.70 9.56
C ARG A 166 -8.21 -19.84 9.77
N GLU A 167 -8.85 -19.95 10.90
CA GLU A 167 -10.05 -19.17 11.28
C GLU A 167 -9.72 -17.69 11.41
N LEU A 168 -8.62 -17.33 12.09
CA LEU A 168 -8.11 -15.95 12.13
C LEU A 168 -7.81 -15.42 10.73
N GLY A 169 -7.29 -16.27 9.83
CA GLY A 169 -7.07 -15.91 8.43
C GLY A 169 -8.36 -15.57 7.68
N LEU A 170 -9.44 -16.29 7.92
CA LEU A 170 -10.75 -15.98 7.35
C LEU A 170 -11.32 -14.67 7.88
N ILE A 171 -11.21 -14.44 9.18
CA ILE A 171 -11.63 -13.17 9.80
C ILE A 171 -10.82 -11.99 9.22
N ALA A 172 -9.50 -12.13 9.14
CA ALA A 172 -8.62 -11.12 8.54
C ALA A 172 -9.02 -10.81 7.08
N SER A 173 -9.25 -11.85 6.28
CA SER A 173 -9.69 -11.69 4.88
C SER A 173 -11.05 -10.98 4.80
N SER A 174 -11.99 -11.28 5.70
CA SER A 174 -13.30 -10.64 5.76
C SER A 174 -13.20 -9.14 6.10
N VAL A 175 -12.33 -8.75 7.03
CA VAL A 175 -12.06 -7.35 7.34
C VAL A 175 -11.45 -6.62 6.15
N MET A 176 -10.40 -7.19 5.56
CA MET A 176 -9.67 -6.56 4.46
C MET A 176 -10.49 -6.48 3.18
N SER A 177 -11.32 -7.49 2.87
CA SER A 177 -12.17 -7.48 1.68
C SER A 177 -13.22 -6.37 1.72
N GLN A 178 -13.76 -6.03 2.89
CA GLN A 178 -14.68 -4.90 3.03
C GLN A 178 -14.00 -3.59 2.63
N CYS A 179 -12.75 -3.35 3.08
CA CYS A 179 -12.00 -2.15 2.70
C CYS A 179 -11.72 -2.11 1.19
N LEU A 180 -11.31 -3.23 0.60
CA LEU A 180 -10.99 -3.34 -0.82
C LEU A 180 -12.24 -3.18 -1.70
N TYR A 181 -13.41 -3.60 -1.24
CA TYR A 181 -14.68 -3.47 -1.98
C TYR A 181 -14.97 -2.00 -2.32
N PHE A 182 -14.83 -1.10 -1.36
CA PHE A 182 -15.08 0.33 -1.57
C PHE A 182 -14.10 0.96 -2.59
N LEU A 183 -12.86 0.45 -2.68
CA LEU A 183 -11.92 0.92 -3.70
C LEU A 183 -12.26 0.35 -5.08
N GLN A 184 -12.41 -0.98 -5.16
CA GLN A 184 -12.46 -1.69 -6.44
C GLN A 184 -13.78 -1.50 -7.16
N TYR A 185 -14.88 -1.40 -6.40
CA TYR A 185 -16.23 -1.29 -6.93
C TYR A 185 -16.84 0.11 -6.78
N GLN A 186 -16.04 1.13 -6.52
CA GLN A 186 -16.50 2.52 -6.39
C GLN A 186 -17.50 2.92 -7.47
N PRO A 187 -17.26 2.71 -8.80
CA PRO A 187 -18.20 3.11 -9.83
C PRO A 187 -19.56 2.41 -9.76
N ILE A 188 -19.60 1.20 -9.21
CA ILE A 188 -20.84 0.43 -9.01
C ILE A 188 -21.56 0.93 -7.77
N ILE A 189 -20.83 1.11 -6.66
CA ILE A 189 -21.38 1.56 -5.39
C ILE A 189 -22.08 2.92 -5.55
N GLU A 190 -21.42 3.88 -6.22
CA GLU A 190 -21.95 5.21 -6.45
C GLU A 190 -23.22 5.22 -7.35
N ARG A 191 -23.34 4.23 -8.26
CA ARG A 191 -24.55 4.09 -9.09
C ARG A 191 -25.70 3.43 -8.36
N LEU A 192 -25.41 2.45 -7.50
CA LEU A 192 -26.41 1.76 -6.70
C LEU A 192 -26.93 2.62 -5.53
N ASN A 193 -26.08 3.49 -5.03
CA ASN A 193 -26.36 4.31 -3.84
C ASN A 193 -26.11 5.79 -4.15
N PRO A 194 -27.12 6.52 -4.66
CA PRO A 194 -26.95 7.93 -5.03
C PRO A 194 -26.45 8.83 -3.89
N ASP A 195 -26.68 8.42 -2.63
CA ASP A 195 -26.23 9.13 -1.43
C ASP A 195 -24.74 8.95 -1.15
N PHE A 196 -24.10 7.94 -1.75
CA PHE A 196 -22.64 7.71 -1.69
C PHE A 196 -21.85 8.44 -2.78
N LYS A 197 -22.37 9.53 -3.31
CA LYS A 197 -21.63 10.34 -4.28
C LYS A 197 -20.29 10.78 -3.69
N ASN A 198 -19.22 10.50 -4.44
CA ASN A 198 -17.85 10.81 -4.05
C ASN A 198 -17.39 10.07 -2.78
N LEU A 199 -17.27 8.75 -2.86
CA LEU A 199 -16.74 7.90 -1.77
C LEU A 199 -15.42 8.40 -1.18
N LYS A 200 -14.60 9.10 -1.98
CA LYS A 200 -13.34 9.69 -1.52
C LYS A 200 -13.52 10.79 -0.46
N SER A 201 -14.67 11.42 -0.37
CA SER A 201 -14.99 12.37 0.70
C SER A 201 -15.55 11.72 1.96
N ASN A 202 -15.90 10.43 1.90
CA ASN A 202 -16.54 9.69 3.00
C ASN A 202 -15.60 8.67 3.65
N VAL A 203 -14.29 8.86 3.53
CA VAL A 203 -13.25 7.93 4.02
C VAL A 203 -13.43 7.56 5.49
N ALA A 204 -13.67 8.54 6.36
CA ALA A 204 -13.85 8.32 7.79
C ALA A 204 -15.12 7.51 8.09
N GLU A 205 -16.24 7.83 7.41
CA GLU A 205 -17.50 7.11 7.57
C GLU A 205 -17.39 5.66 7.13
N ILE A 206 -16.74 5.39 5.99
CA ILE A 206 -16.48 4.03 5.49
C ILE A 206 -15.63 3.26 6.50
N ALA A 207 -14.54 3.85 6.98
CA ALA A 207 -13.63 3.22 7.93
C ALA A 207 -14.35 2.91 9.27
N ASP A 208 -15.15 3.83 9.77
CA ASP A 208 -15.96 3.63 10.97
C ASP A 208 -17.01 2.54 10.76
N HIS A 209 -17.65 2.49 9.60
CA HIS A 209 -18.63 1.44 9.27
C HIS A 209 -17.95 0.06 9.26
N VAL A 210 -16.86 -0.10 8.51
CA VAL A 210 -16.10 -1.36 8.42
C VAL A 210 -15.62 -1.80 9.79
N THR A 211 -15.12 -0.88 10.60
CA THR A 211 -14.65 -1.17 11.97
C THR A 211 -15.80 -1.69 12.85
N ARG A 212 -16.92 -0.97 12.91
CA ARG A 212 -18.08 -1.35 13.73
C ARG A 212 -18.66 -2.71 13.30
N PHE A 213 -18.83 -2.90 11.99
CA PHE A 213 -19.34 -4.16 11.44
C PHE A 213 -18.41 -5.33 11.78
N SER A 214 -17.11 -5.17 11.58
CA SER A 214 -16.11 -6.20 11.87
C SER A 214 -16.07 -6.52 13.37
N LEU A 215 -16.03 -5.53 14.25
CA LEU A 215 -16.05 -5.75 15.71
C LEU A 215 -17.31 -6.45 16.18
N ALA A 216 -18.49 -6.11 15.64
CA ALA A 216 -19.75 -6.78 15.97
C ALA A 216 -19.72 -8.26 15.57
N ALA A 217 -19.25 -8.55 14.35
CA ALA A 217 -19.12 -9.94 13.88
C ALA A 217 -18.11 -10.73 14.70
N ILE A 218 -16.92 -10.17 14.96
CA ILE A 218 -15.87 -10.83 15.75
C ILE A 218 -16.38 -11.16 17.17
N ARG A 219 -17.05 -10.21 17.84
CA ARG A 219 -17.61 -10.42 19.18
C ARG A 219 -18.63 -11.55 19.20
N GLU A 220 -19.52 -11.61 18.22
CA GLU A 220 -20.53 -12.67 18.15
C GLU A 220 -19.90 -14.03 17.85
N MET A 221 -18.98 -14.12 16.91
CA MET A 221 -18.23 -15.35 16.61
C MET A 221 -17.48 -15.86 17.84
N THR A 222 -16.81 -14.96 18.59
CA THR A 222 -16.09 -15.30 19.82
C THR A 222 -17.06 -15.81 20.91
N ARG A 223 -18.24 -15.18 21.02
CA ARG A 223 -19.28 -15.62 21.97
C ARG A 223 -19.80 -17.04 21.65
N GLN A 224 -19.98 -17.33 20.36
CA GLN A 224 -20.41 -18.66 19.91
C GLN A 224 -19.34 -19.73 20.14
N ALA A 225 -18.08 -19.45 19.79
CA ALA A 225 -16.96 -20.37 19.98
C ALA A 225 -16.74 -20.77 21.47
N ARG A 226 -17.06 -19.88 22.40
CA ARG A 226 -16.97 -20.17 23.85
C ARG A 226 -18.12 -21.04 24.40
N ARG A 227 -19.17 -21.25 23.63
CA ARG A 227 -20.34 -22.05 24.02
C ARG A 227 -20.31 -23.48 23.46
N SER A 228 -19.45 -23.66 22.44
CA SER A 228 -19.19 -24.95 21.79
C SER A 228 -18.07 -25.71 22.48
#